data_eab5617a54d6d668c95286a405c45961
#
_entry.id   eab5617a54d6d668c95286a405c45961
#
_cell.length_a   1.000
_cell.length_b   1.000
_cell.length_c   1.000
_cell.angle_alpha   90.00
_cell.angle_beta   90.00
_cell.angle_gamma   90.00
#
_symmetry.space_group_name_H-M   'P 1'
#
loop_
_entity.id
_entity.type
_entity.pdbx_description
1 polymer ?
#
loop_
_entity_poly.entity_id
_entity_poly.type
_entity_poly.pdbx_seq_one_letter_code
_entity_poly.pdbx_strand_id
1 'polypeptide(L)'
;EILEYALRVVAQFGRVVLRRGYGNHTTLANKWQEALVRLAFTPCLQYQYAAGKNTSDIALALDAVEALFDERADTFCLVTSDSDFAYLCRKLRERGATVHIVGEAKSPDALRNASDQFFEWVKPEPAAAEPPKAAAKVEATKLDPSKPAPKLRPKYIVEAVTLLAADTPEGKVSVGGLGSYLKRADPSFSPKNYGHSGLLDMLKTYDLLKVQQES
;
A
#
# COMPACT_ATOMS: atom_id res chain seq x y z
N GLU A 1 -1.19 8.02 0.54
CA GLU A 1 -2.22 7.16 1.17
C GLU A 1 -2.59 5.95 0.27
N ILE A 2 -3.11 6.14 -0.99
CA ILE A 2 -3.48 4.99 -1.86
C ILE A 2 -2.28 4.11 -2.22
N LEU A 3 -1.10 4.70 -2.52
CA LEU A 3 0.11 3.93 -2.82
C LEU A 3 0.62 3.15 -1.60
N GLU A 4 0.50 3.71 -0.41
CA GLU A 4 0.84 3.02 0.84
C GLU A 4 -0.11 1.85 1.09
N TYR A 5 -1.41 2.06 0.84
CA TYR A 5 -2.40 0.98 0.90
C TYR A 5 -2.06 -0.13 -0.10
N ALA A 6 -1.77 0.23 -1.36
CA ALA A 6 -1.37 -0.73 -2.39
C ALA A 6 -0.12 -1.53 -1.99
N LEU A 7 0.90 -0.88 -1.41
CA LEU A 7 2.09 -1.58 -0.92
C LEU A 7 1.77 -2.54 0.22
N ARG A 8 0.83 -2.20 1.11
CA ARG A 8 0.34 -3.12 2.14
C ARG A 8 -0.40 -4.32 1.54
N VAL A 9 -1.25 -4.08 0.53
CA VAL A 9 -1.94 -5.15 -0.19
C VAL A 9 -0.95 -6.11 -0.82
N VAL A 10 0.00 -5.63 -1.62
CA VAL A 10 0.94 -6.51 -2.33
C VAL A 10 1.93 -7.23 -1.41
N ALA A 11 2.20 -6.69 -0.23
CA ALA A 11 3.10 -7.32 0.74
C ALA A 11 2.63 -8.70 1.23
N GLN A 12 1.33 -9.01 1.12
CA GLN A 12 0.80 -10.35 1.45
C GLN A 12 1.13 -11.38 0.39
N PHE A 13 1.30 -10.98 -0.88
CA PHE A 13 1.56 -11.89 -1.99
C PHE A 13 3.05 -12.14 -2.24
N GLY A 14 3.94 -11.26 -1.77
CA GLY A 14 5.37 -11.47 -1.94
C GLY A 14 6.21 -10.18 -1.92
N ARG A 15 7.40 -10.28 -2.50
CA ARG A 15 8.32 -9.15 -2.61
C ARG A 15 8.02 -8.32 -3.85
N VAL A 16 7.86 -7.03 -3.69
CA VAL A 16 7.70 -6.10 -4.81
C VAL A 16 9.06 -5.85 -5.47
N VAL A 17 9.19 -6.25 -6.73
CA VAL A 17 10.43 -6.10 -7.52
C VAL A 17 10.42 -4.84 -8.39
N LEU A 18 9.24 -4.42 -8.85
CA LEU A 18 9.06 -3.23 -9.68
C LEU A 18 8.03 -2.29 -9.04
N ARG A 19 8.38 -1.01 -8.93
CA ARG A 19 7.48 0.04 -8.47
C ARG A 19 7.58 1.18 -9.47
N ARG A 20 6.57 1.36 -10.31
CA ARG A 20 6.55 2.36 -11.37
C ARG A 20 5.31 3.25 -11.29
N GLY A 21 5.49 4.54 -11.49
CA GLY A 21 4.40 5.51 -11.59
C GLY A 21 4.41 6.17 -12.95
N TYR A 22 3.31 6.04 -13.68
CA TYR A 22 3.17 6.56 -15.05
C TYR A 22 2.38 7.86 -15.05
N GLY A 23 2.81 8.81 -15.84
CA GLY A 23 2.12 10.09 -15.98
C GLY A 23 2.95 11.14 -16.71
N ASN A 24 2.35 12.29 -16.93
CA ASN A 24 3.06 13.43 -17.49
C ASN A 24 3.81 14.21 -16.41
N HIS A 25 4.63 15.18 -16.85
CA HIS A 25 5.41 16.02 -15.94
C HIS A 25 4.54 16.74 -14.88
N THR A 26 3.37 17.23 -15.27
CA THR A 26 2.48 17.95 -14.36
C THR A 26 1.92 17.05 -13.25
N THR A 27 1.52 15.83 -13.61
CA THR A 27 0.95 14.89 -12.63
C THR A 27 2.02 14.28 -11.74
N LEU A 28 3.11 13.77 -12.30
CA LEU A 28 4.15 13.09 -11.53
C LEU A 28 5.00 14.06 -10.71
N ALA A 29 5.45 15.19 -11.32
CA ALA A 29 6.33 16.12 -10.64
C ALA A 29 5.62 16.99 -9.58
N ASN A 30 4.36 17.39 -9.81
CA ASN A 30 3.69 18.31 -8.90
C ASN A 30 2.80 17.60 -7.87
N LYS A 31 2.09 16.55 -8.30
CA LYS A 31 1.08 15.91 -7.45
C LYS A 31 1.61 14.67 -6.72
N TRP A 32 2.47 13.90 -7.36
CA TRP A 32 2.88 12.60 -6.85
C TRP A 32 4.34 12.50 -6.43
N GLN A 33 5.17 13.51 -6.73
CA GLN A 33 6.62 13.48 -6.53
C GLN A 33 7.01 13.03 -5.12
N GLU A 34 6.46 13.68 -4.09
CA GLU A 34 6.78 13.36 -2.70
C GLU A 34 6.47 11.90 -2.35
N ALA A 35 5.29 11.41 -2.76
CA ALA A 35 4.88 10.05 -2.50
C ALA A 35 5.74 9.04 -3.27
N LEU A 36 6.06 9.31 -4.54
CA LEU A 36 6.88 8.43 -5.36
C LEU A 36 8.30 8.31 -4.81
N VAL A 37 8.91 9.44 -4.41
CA VAL A 37 10.27 9.45 -3.83
C VAL A 37 10.26 8.70 -2.49
N ARG A 38 9.36 9.03 -1.60
CA ARG A 38 9.28 8.44 -0.25
C ARG A 38 9.03 6.93 -0.29
N LEU A 39 8.24 6.46 -1.25
CA LEU A 39 7.88 5.05 -1.39
C LEU A 39 8.76 4.29 -2.41
N ALA A 40 9.83 4.93 -2.88
CA ALA A 40 10.81 4.37 -3.82
C ALA A 40 10.16 3.85 -5.13
N PHE A 41 9.24 4.64 -5.70
CA PHE A 41 8.71 4.40 -7.04
C PHE A 41 9.60 5.06 -8.09
N THR A 42 9.78 4.39 -9.23
CA THR A 42 10.42 4.96 -10.42
C THR A 42 9.37 5.75 -11.22
N PRO A 43 9.55 7.05 -11.41
CA PRO A 43 8.65 7.83 -12.25
C PRO A 43 8.92 7.53 -13.74
N CYS A 44 7.89 7.10 -14.45
CA CYS A 44 7.91 6.86 -15.90
C CYS A 44 7.21 8.04 -16.60
N LEU A 45 7.97 9.08 -16.88
CA LEU A 45 7.46 10.31 -17.48
C LEU A 45 7.11 10.11 -18.94
N GLN A 46 5.89 10.49 -19.32
CA GLN A 46 5.42 10.47 -20.69
C GLN A 46 5.09 11.88 -21.17
N TYR A 47 5.58 12.23 -22.35
CA TYR A 47 5.19 13.47 -23.02
C TYR A 47 3.86 13.28 -23.74
N GLN A 48 2.98 14.23 -23.60
CA GLN A 48 1.77 14.28 -24.41
C GLN A 48 2.08 14.86 -25.78
N TYR A 49 2.02 14.03 -26.80
CA TYR A 49 2.20 14.48 -28.20
C TYR A 49 1.01 15.29 -28.73
N ALA A 50 -0.17 15.10 -28.12
CA ALA A 50 -1.37 15.89 -28.34
C ALA A 50 -2.28 15.82 -27.11
N ALA A 51 -3.12 16.84 -26.92
CA ALA A 51 -4.08 16.87 -25.81
C ALA A 51 -5.03 15.66 -25.86
N GLY A 52 -5.29 15.05 -24.71
CA GLY A 52 -6.21 13.92 -24.57
C GLY A 52 -5.68 12.57 -25.06
N LYS A 53 -4.38 12.43 -25.32
CA LYS A 53 -3.77 11.14 -25.68
C LYS A 53 -3.35 10.36 -24.44
N ASN A 54 -3.64 9.05 -24.42
CA ASN A 54 -3.38 8.12 -23.33
C ASN A 54 -1.95 7.55 -23.38
N THR A 55 -0.94 8.41 -23.51
CA THR A 55 0.47 7.98 -23.64
C THR A 55 0.97 7.26 -22.40
N SER A 56 0.54 7.69 -21.21
CA SER A 56 0.90 7.07 -19.95
C SER A 56 0.31 5.66 -19.81
N ASP A 57 -0.93 5.48 -20.26
CA ASP A 57 -1.64 4.21 -20.17
C ASP A 57 -1.05 3.17 -21.12
N ILE A 58 -0.67 3.62 -22.32
CA ILE A 58 0.06 2.80 -23.30
C ILE A 58 1.43 2.39 -22.74
N ALA A 59 2.18 3.32 -22.14
CA ALA A 59 3.48 3.02 -21.56
C ALA A 59 3.36 2.01 -20.40
N LEU A 60 2.37 2.17 -19.50
CA LEU A 60 2.09 1.23 -18.44
C LEU A 60 1.78 -0.16 -19.01
N ALA A 61 0.91 -0.22 -20.03
CA ALA A 61 0.51 -1.50 -20.62
C ALA A 61 1.68 -2.24 -21.27
N LEU A 62 2.52 -1.52 -22.03
CA LEU A 62 3.71 -2.09 -22.67
C LEU A 62 4.71 -2.58 -21.62
N ASP A 63 5.04 -1.78 -20.63
CA ASP A 63 5.98 -2.13 -19.57
C ASP A 63 5.49 -3.33 -18.73
N ALA A 64 4.19 -3.44 -18.49
CA ALA A 64 3.62 -4.59 -17.77
C ALA A 64 3.74 -5.88 -18.59
N VAL A 65 3.43 -5.82 -19.89
CA VAL A 65 3.57 -6.96 -20.80
C VAL A 65 5.03 -7.36 -20.96
N GLU A 66 5.95 -6.39 -21.13
CA GLU A 66 7.38 -6.64 -21.19
C GLU A 66 7.90 -7.32 -19.91
N ALA A 67 7.51 -6.81 -18.73
CA ALA A 67 7.93 -7.39 -17.45
C ALA A 67 7.47 -8.85 -17.28
N LEU A 68 6.31 -9.21 -17.83
CA LEU A 68 5.82 -10.58 -17.84
C LEU A 68 6.64 -11.45 -18.81
N PHE A 69 6.88 -10.98 -20.04
CA PHE A 69 7.65 -11.73 -21.04
C PHE A 69 9.12 -11.92 -20.64
N ASP A 70 9.71 -10.95 -19.95
CA ASP A 70 11.06 -11.01 -19.41
C ASP A 70 11.15 -11.84 -18.11
N GLU A 71 10.04 -12.45 -17.68
CA GLU A 71 9.94 -13.24 -16.44
C GLU A 71 10.38 -12.45 -15.18
N ARG A 72 10.27 -11.12 -15.21
CA ARG A 72 10.65 -10.26 -14.08
C ARG A 72 9.57 -10.19 -13.00
N ALA A 73 8.32 -10.46 -13.38
CA ALA A 73 7.18 -10.52 -12.48
C ALA A 73 6.12 -11.47 -13.05
N ASP A 74 5.47 -12.21 -12.17
CA ASP A 74 4.33 -13.09 -12.44
C ASP A 74 3.04 -12.57 -11.79
N THR A 75 3.17 -11.61 -10.89
CA THR A 75 2.07 -11.01 -10.14
C THR A 75 2.12 -9.50 -10.32
N PHE A 76 1.00 -8.92 -10.73
CA PHE A 76 0.86 -7.50 -11.03
C PHE A 76 -0.20 -6.86 -10.12
N CYS A 77 0.10 -5.69 -9.59
CA CYS A 77 -0.86 -4.86 -8.90
C CYS A 77 -0.99 -3.51 -9.59
N LEU A 78 -2.14 -3.24 -10.17
CA LEU A 78 -2.46 -1.97 -10.82
C LEU A 78 -3.21 -1.07 -9.84
N VAL A 79 -2.73 0.15 -9.66
CA VAL A 79 -3.41 1.17 -8.85
C VAL A 79 -4.15 2.10 -9.81
N THR A 80 -5.40 1.77 -10.09
CA THR A 80 -6.22 2.48 -11.07
C THR A 80 -7.72 2.28 -10.81
N SER A 81 -8.53 3.21 -11.30
CA SER A 81 -9.99 3.08 -11.37
C SER A 81 -10.50 3.18 -12.82
N ASP A 82 -9.58 3.16 -13.79
CA ASP A 82 -9.88 3.28 -15.21
C ASP A 82 -10.19 1.91 -15.82
N SER A 83 -11.37 1.79 -16.43
CA SER A 83 -11.84 0.56 -17.09
C SER A 83 -11.03 0.18 -18.34
N ASP A 84 -10.29 1.12 -18.94
CA ASP A 84 -9.50 0.85 -20.15
C ASP A 84 -8.41 -0.20 -19.87
N PHE A 85 -7.97 -0.31 -18.62
CA PHE A 85 -7.04 -1.35 -18.19
C PHE A 85 -7.64 -2.76 -18.06
N ALA A 86 -8.97 -2.93 -18.18
CA ALA A 86 -9.58 -4.25 -18.11
C ALA A 86 -9.06 -5.20 -19.20
N TYR A 87 -8.74 -4.67 -20.38
CA TYR A 87 -8.16 -5.48 -21.46
C TYR A 87 -6.73 -5.94 -21.11
N LEU A 88 -5.91 -5.05 -20.55
CA LEU A 88 -4.57 -5.39 -20.08
C LEU A 88 -4.62 -6.47 -19.01
N CYS A 89 -5.49 -6.34 -18.01
CA CYS A 89 -5.67 -7.33 -16.95
C CYS A 89 -5.98 -8.71 -17.50
N ARG A 90 -6.96 -8.81 -18.42
CA ARG A 90 -7.30 -10.07 -19.08
C ARG A 90 -6.12 -10.64 -19.84
N LYS A 91 -5.37 -9.78 -20.56
CA LYS A 91 -4.23 -10.21 -21.36
C LYS A 91 -3.08 -10.77 -20.52
N LEU A 92 -2.80 -10.17 -19.38
CA LEU A 92 -1.81 -10.68 -18.43
C LEU A 92 -2.27 -12.04 -17.86
N ARG A 93 -3.54 -12.15 -17.45
CA ARG A 93 -4.12 -13.38 -16.90
C ARG A 93 -4.15 -14.53 -17.93
N GLU A 94 -4.47 -14.26 -19.18
CA GLU A 94 -4.39 -15.23 -20.29
C GLU A 94 -2.99 -15.82 -20.46
N ARG A 95 -1.97 -15.11 -20.00
CA ARG A 95 -0.57 -15.52 -20.01
C ARG A 95 -0.09 -16.16 -18.70
N GLY A 96 -1.01 -16.41 -17.78
CA GLY A 96 -0.73 -17.07 -16.51
C GLY A 96 -0.31 -16.12 -15.37
N ALA A 97 -0.32 -14.80 -15.59
CA ALA A 97 -0.04 -13.85 -14.54
C ALA A 97 -1.23 -13.71 -13.56
N THR A 98 -0.94 -13.45 -12.30
CA THR A 98 -1.92 -13.02 -11.31
C THR A 98 -2.05 -11.50 -11.33
N VAL A 99 -3.27 -10.98 -11.39
CA VAL A 99 -3.54 -9.55 -11.48
C VAL A 99 -4.42 -9.08 -10.34
N HIS A 100 -3.89 -8.17 -9.54
CA HIS A 100 -4.61 -7.47 -8.49
C HIS A 100 -4.85 -6.02 -8.89
N ILE A 101 -5.97 -5.46 -8.46
CA ILE A 101 -6.28 -4.05 -8.67
C ILE A 101 -6.54 -3.40 -7.32
N VAL A 102 -5.96 -2.23 -7.11
CA VAL A 102 -6.32 -1.31 -6.04
C VAL A 102 -7.01 -0.12 -6.67
N GLY A 103 -8.27 0.08 -6.37
CA GLY A 103 -9.10 1.13 -6.97
C GLY A 103 -10.11 1.71 -6.00
N GLU A 104 -10.76 2.80 -6.39
CA GLU A 104 -11.83 3.43 -5.61
C GLU A 104 -13.15 2.64 -5.73
N ALA A 105 -14.07 2.84 -4.77
CA ALA A 105 -15.39 2.21 -4.73
C ALA A 105 -16.20 2.37 -6.04
N LYS A 106 -16.03 3.50 -6.73
CA LYS A 106 -16.69 3.82 -8.00
C LYS A 106 -16.11 3.11 -9.23
N SER A 107 -15.07 2.29 -9.06
CA SER A 107 -14.46 1.56 -10.20
C SER A 107 -15.46 0.67 -10.88
N PRO A 108 -15.54 0.69 -12.25
CA PRO A 108 -16.50 -0.08 -13.01
C PRO A 108 -16.35 -1.59 -12.82
N ASP A 109 -17.45 -2.33 -12.89
CA ASP A 109 -17.48 -3.79 -12.74
C ASP A 109 -16.60 -4.50 -13.77
N ALA A 110 -16.50 -3.95 -14.98
CA ALA A 110 -15.61 -4.50 -16.01
C ALA A 110 -14.16 -4.58 -15.57
N LEU A 111 -13.67 -3.56 -14.84
CA LEU A 111 -12.32 -3.55 -14.29
C LEU A 111 -12.21 -4.51 -13.10
N ARG A 112 -13.20 -4.50 -12.20
CA ARG A 112 -13.23 -5.41 -11.03
C ARG A 112 -13.18 -6.88 -11.46
N ASN A 113 -14.01 -7.26 -12.43
CA ASN A 113 -14.12 -8.63 -12.94
C ASN A 113 -12.92 -9.05 -13.82
N ALA A 114 -12.13 -8.11 -14.32
CA ALA A 114 -10.93 -8.39 -15.09
C ALA A 114 -9.73 -8.80 -14.23
N SER A 115 -9.75 -8.55 -12.93
CA SER A 115 -8.70 -8.92 -11.98
C SER A 115 -8.98 -10.25 -11.29
N ASP A 116 -7.95 -10.84 -10.69
CA ASP A 116 -8.10 -11.98 -9.79
C ASP A 116 -8.62 -11.53 -8.43
N GLN A 117 -8.17 -10.36 -7.96
CA GLN A 117 -8.70 -9.71 -6.77
C GLN A 117 -8.75 -8.20 -6.95
N PHE A 118 -9.82 -7.59 -6.47
CA PHE A 118 -10.00 -6.15 -6.42
C PHE A 118 -9.99 -5.69 -4.96
N PHE A 119 -9.11 -4.75 -4.64
CA PHE A 119 -8.99 -4.16 -3.32
C PHE A 119 -9.53 -2.73 -3.37
N GLU A 120 -10.62 -2.52 -2.67
CA GLU A 120 -11.24 -1.21 -2.61
C GLU A 120 -10.48 -0.30 -1.65
N TRP A 121 -10.00 0.81 -2.18
CA TRP A 121 -9.43 1.87 -1.36
C TRP A 121 -10.49 2.93 -1.05
N VAL A 122 -10.76 3.10 0.24
CA VAL A 122 -11.62 4.17 0.73
C VAL A 122 -10.71 5.30 1.22
N LYS A 123 -10.90 6.49 0.67
CA LYS A 123 -10.16 7.67 1.15
C LYS A 123 -10.51 7.87 2.62
N PRO A 124 -9.51 7.91 3.53
CA PRO A 124 -9.78 8.22 4.93
C PRO A 124 -10.46 9.58 5.00
N GLU A 125 -11.68 9.64 5.53
CA GLU A 125 -12.27 10.93 5.86
C GLU A 125 -11.34 11.65 6.86
N PRO A 126 -11.07 12.95 6.68
CA PRO A 126 -10.39 13.70 7.71
C PRO A 126 -11.25 13.55 8.97
N ALA A 127 -10.71 12.90 9.99
CA ALA A 127 -11.35 12.79 11.28
C ALA A 127 -11.87 14.20 11.63
N ALA A 128 -13.17 14.31 11.87
CA ALA A 128 -13.81 15.59 12.22
C ALA A 128 -12.93 16.25 13.28
N ALA A 129 -12.41 17.41 12.95
CA ALA A 129 -11.47 18.12 13.78
C ALA A 129 -12.14 18.37 15.14
N GLU A 130 -11.64 17.68 16.16
CA GLU A 130 -11.77 18.22 17.50
C GLU A 130 -11.11 19.61 17.48
N PRO A 131 -11.72 20.63 18.08
CA PRO A 131 -11.23 22.01 17.96
C PRO A 131 -9.79 22.10 18.47
N PRO A 132 -8.91 22.87 17.81
CA PRO A 132 -7.52 22.95 18.17
C PRO A 132 -7.38 23.63 19.52
N LYS A 133 -7.00 22.89 20.55
CA LYS A 133 -6.39 23.49 21.73
C LYS A 133 -4.97 23.90 21.36
N ALA A 134 -4.84 25.22 21.21
CA ALA A 134 -3.64 26.04 21.32
C ALA A 134 -2.35 25.51 20.67
N ALA A 135 -1.96 26.23 19.61
CA ALA A 135 -0.58 26.27 19.13
C ALA A 135 0.41 26.52 20.28
N ALA A 136 1.14 25.48 20.67
CA ALA A 136 2.36 25.66 21.45
C ALA A 136 3.53 25.44 20.47
N LYS A 137 4.31 26.51 20.28
CA LYS A 137 5.61 26.54 19.63
C LYS A 137 6.43 25.34 20.06
N VAL A 138 6.90 24.53 19.12
CA VAL A 138 7.91 23.53 19.41
C VAL A 138 9.27 24.23 19.44
N GLU A 139 9.68 24.68 20.60
CA GLU A 139 11.08 24.91 20.92
C GLU A 139 11.77 23.55 21.07
N ALA A 140 12.93 23.42 20.45
CA ALA A 140 13.80 22.26 20.57
C ALA A 140 14.23 22.06 22.03
N THR A 141 13.54 21.21 22.76
CA THR A 141 13.93 20.81 24.12
C THR A 141 14.70 19.49 24.04
N LYS A 142 15.91 19.53 24.54
CA LYS A 142 16.82 18.36 24.73
C LYS A 142 16.05 17.22 25.41
N LEU A 143 16.10 16.04 24.81
CA LEU A 143 15.58 14.79 25.35
C LEU A 143 16.24 14.46 26.68
N ASP A 144 15.45 14.39 27.73
CA ASP A 144 15.82 13.86 29.03
C ASP A 144 15.69 12.31 28.96
N PRO A 145 16.76 11.53 29.23
CA PRO A 145 16.77 10.07 28.99
C PRO A 145 15.96 9.24 29.99
N SER A 146 15.19 9.83 30.90
CA SER A 146 14.53 9.11 32.00
C SER A 146 13.00 8.95 31.89
N LYS A 147 12.35 9.41 30.81
CA LYS A 147 10.89 9.16 30.60
C LYS A 147 10.66 8.12 29.52
N PRO A 148 9.86 7.06 29.78
CA PRO A 148 9.49 6.11 28.74
C PRO A 148 8.73 6.85 27.64
N ALA A 149 9.18 6.64 26.37
CA ALA A 149 8.52 7.23 25.20
C ALA A 149 7.03 6.82 25.16
N PRO A 150 6.12 7.71 24.74
CA PRO A 150 4.70 7.39 24.65
C PRO A 150 4.52 6.24 23.67
N LYS A 151 3.80 5.17 24.10
CA LYS A 151 3.46 4.03 23.26
C LYS A 151 2.46 4.45 22.17
N LEU A 152 2.91 4.49 20.92
CA LEU A 152 2.10 4.83 19.77
C LEU A 152 1.41 3.59 19.20
N ARG A 153 0.17 3.73 18.74
CA ARG A 153 -0.66 2.66 18.17
C ARG A 153 -1.01 2.97 16.71
N PRO A 154 -0.14 2.64 15.73
CA PRO A 154 -0.43 2.87 14.31
C PRO A 154 -1.67 2.10 13.86
N LYS A 155 -2.63 2.78 13.22
CA LYS A 155 -3.90 2.18 12.76
C LYS A 155 -3.70 1.06 11.74
N TYR A 156 -2.68 1.16 10.90
CA TYR A 156 -2.39 0.16 9.87
C TYR A 156 -2.06 -1.25 10.42
N ILE A 157 -1.74 -1.40 11.71
CA ILE A 157 -1.54 -2.73 12.32
C ILE A 157 -2.85 -3.51 12.35
N VAL A 158 -3.96 -2.86 12.67
CA VAL A 158 -5.30 -3.48 12.65
C VAL A 158 -5.69 -3.86 11.23
N GLU A 159 -5.46 -2.97 10.26
CA GLU A 159 -5.69 -3.26 8.84
C GLU A 159 -4.87 -4.47 8.36
N ALA A 160 -3.58 -4.53 8.75
CA ALA A 160 -2.71 -5.64 8.40
C ALA A 160 -3.22 -6.98 8.95
N VAL A 161 -3.68 -6.99 10.21
CA VAL A 161 -4.28 -8.19 10.81
C VAL A 161 -5.57 -8.57 10.10
N THR A 162 -6.43 -7.61 9.77
CA THR A 162 -7.69 -7.86 9.05
C THR A 162 -7.44 -8.45 7.67
N LEU A 163 -6.49 -7.91 6.92
CA LEU A 163 -6.11 -8.41 5.60
C LEU A 163 -5.58 -9.84 5.66
N LEU A 164 -4.67 -10.13 6.59
CA LEU A 164 -4.10 -11.46 6.74
C LEU A 164 -5.10 -12.48 7.31
N ALA A 165 -6.04 -12.04 8.14
CA ALA A 165 -7.07 -12.90 8.70
C ALA A 165 -8.11 -13.34 7.66
N ALA A 166 -8.34 -12.51 6.63
CA ALA A 166 -9.26 -12.83 5.53
C ALA A 166 -8.82 -14.05 4.72
N ASP A 167 -7.50 -14.29 4.62
CA ASP A 167 -6.92 -15.43 3.90
C ASP A 167 -6.83 -16.72 4.73
N THR A 168 -7.17 -16.66 6.02
CA THR A 168 -7.10 -17.84 6.92
C THR A 168 -8.48 -18.35 7.26
N PRO A 169 -8.77 -19.68 7.15
CA PRO A 169 -10.09 -20.24 7.45
C PRO A 169 -10.57 -19.99 8.90
N GLU A 170 -9.63 -19.81 9.82
CA GLU A 170 -9.90 -19.59 11.24
C GLU A 170 -9.86 -18.10 11.64
N GLY A 171 -9.56 -17.18 10.72
CA GLY A 171 -9.38 -15.77 11.02
C GLY A 171 -8.22 -15.48 11.98
N LYS A 172 -7.27 -16.40 12.13
CA LYS A 172 -6.11 -16.29 13.03
C LYS A 172 -4.86 -15.93 12.24
N VAL A 173 -4.06 -15.02 12.77
CA VAL A 173 -2.80 -14.59 12.17
C VAL A 173 -1.66 -14.86 13.14
N SER A 174 -0.63 -15.57 12.69
CA SER A 174 0.57 -15.79 13.50
C SER A 174 1.36 -14.49 13.67
N VAL A 175 1.90 -14.25 14.86
CA VAL A 175 2.73 -13.06 15.14
C VAL A 175 3.96 -13.01 14.24
N GLY A 176 4.54 -14.16 13.89
CA GLY A 176 5.65 -14.26 12.95
C GLY A 176 5.24 -13.87 11.52
N GLY A 177 4.10 -14.36 11.04
CA GLY A 177 3.53 -14.00 9.74
C GLY A 177 3.24 -12.52 9.63
N LEU A 178 2.60 -11.95 10.66
CA LEU A 178 2.36 -10.51 10.75
C LEU A 178 3.67 -9.71 10.74
N GLY A 179 4.68 -10.15 11.50
CA GLY A 179 5.99 -9.49 11.52
C GLY A 179 6.69 -9.49 10.16
N SER A 180 6.62 -10.61 9.44
CA SER A 180 7.16 -10.72 8.09
C SER A 180 6.40 -9.84 7.08
N TYR A 181 5.08 -9.80 7.20
CA TYR A 181 4.22 -8.92 6.40
C TYR A 181 4.58 -7.44 6.63
N LEU A 182 4.63 -7.00 7.90
CA LEU A 182 4.92 -5.60 8.24
C LEU A 182 6.29 -5.16 7.71
N LYS A 183 7.32 -6.02 7.79
CA LYS A 183 8.64 -5.73 7.22
C LYS A 183 8.67 -5.68 5.70
N ARG A 184 7.81 -6.44 5.01
CA ARG A 184 7.68 -6.37 3.54
C ARG A 184 6.94 -5.11 3.11
N ALA A 185 5.89 -4.73 3.83
CA ALA A 185 5.12 -3.51 3.57
C ALA A 185 5.93 -2.24 3.86
N ASP A 186 6.67 -2.25 4.96
CA ASP A 186 7.54 -1.15 5.39
C ASP A 186 8.86 -1.71 5.94
N PRO A 187 9.95 -1.71 5.15
CA PRO A 187 11.26 -2.18 5.60
C PRO A 187 11.83 -1.43 6.81
N SER A 188 11.38 -0.20 7.06
CA SER A 188 11.78 0.63 8.21
C SER A 188 10.97 0.32 9.48
N PHE A 189 9.94 -0.53 9.38
CA PHE A 189 9.10 -0.88 10.51
C PHE A 189 9.88 -1.57 11.63
N SER A 190 9.82 -0.98 12.80
CA SER A 190 10.30 -1.58 14.04
C SER A 190 9.37 -1.21 15.20
N PRO A 191 8.89 -2.15 16.00
CA PRO A 191 8.09 -1.85 17.18
C PRO A 191 8.74 -0.86 18.14
N LYS A 192 10.08 -0.83 18.16
CA LYS A 192 10.87 0.12 18.98
C LYS A 192 10.63 1.56 18.57
N ASN A 193 10.42 1.84 17.28
CA ASN A 193 10.13 3.18 16.76
C ASN A 193 8.81 3.74 17.31
N TYR A 194 7.94 2.84 17.82
CA TYR A 194 6.63 3.16 18.39
C TYR A 194 6.59 3.00 19.92
N GLY A 195 7.76 2.90 20.57
CA GLY A 195 7.89 2.80 22.02
C GLY A 195 7.54 1.42 22.62
N HIS A 196 7.58 0.36 21.80
CA HIS A 196 7.28 -1.01 22.24
C HIS A 196 8.56 -1.87 22.27
N SER A 197 8.64 -2.81 23.21
CA SER A 197 9.79 -3.72 23.34
C SER A 197 9.87 -4.74 22.21
N GLY A 198 8.72 -5.09 21.61
CA GLY A 198 8.58 -6.04 20.52
C GLY A 198 7.18 -6.02 19.93
N LEU A 199 6.99 -6.78 18.83
CA LEU A 199 5.70 -6.84 18.14
C LEU A 199 4.59 -7.37 19.05
N LEU A 200 4.87 -8.39 19.85
CA LEU A 200 3.91 -8.96 20.78
C LEU A 200 3.47 -7.96 21.87
N ASP A 201 4.41 -7.16 22.41
CA ASP A 201 4.12 -6.07 23.35
C ASP A 201 3.24 -4.99 22.69
N MET A 202 3.52 -4.68 21.44
CA MET A 202 2.74 -3.75 20.65
C MET A 202 1.30 -4.25 20.42
N LEU A 203 1.12 -5.50 20.01
CA LEU A 203 -0.20 -6.08 19.73
C LEU A 203 -1.10 -6.15 20.97
N LYS A 204 -0.54 -6.43 22.15
CA LYS A 204 -1.27 -6.43 23.42
C LYS A 204 -1.86 -5.06 23.79
N THR A 205 -1.44 -3.98 23.17
CA THR A 205 -1.97 -2.63 23.43
C THR A 205 -3.21 -2.30 22.62
N TYR A 206 -3.59 -3.14 21.64
CA TYR A 206 -4.77 -2.93 20.81
C TYR A 206 -5.99 -3.64 21.39
N ASP A 207 -7.03 -2.89 21.70
CA ASP A 207 -8.27 -3.42 22.30
C ASP A 207 -9.07 -4.30 21.32
N LEU A 208 -8.84 -4.13 20.00
CA LEU A 208 -9.49 -4.86 18.91
C LEU A 208 -8.82 -6.21 18.60
N LEU A 209 -7.63 -6.48 19.13
CA LEU A 209 -6.85 -7.68 18.83
C LEU A 209 -6.78 -8.59 20.06
N LYS A 210 -7.19 -9.85 19.88
CA LYS A 210 -7.05 -10.88 20.92
C LYS A 210 -5.77 -11.67 20.64
N VAL A 211 -4.78 -11.53 21.53
CA VAL A 211 -3.53 -12.29 21.45
C VAL A 211 -3.68 -13.56 22.28
N GLN A 212 -3.62 -14.71 21.62
CA GLN A 212 -3.62 -16.03 22.27
C GLN A 212 -2.22 -16.63 22.17
N GLN A 213 -1.77 -17.30 23.22
CA GLN A 213 -0.55 -18.08 23.23
C GLN A 213 -0.98 -19.55 23.14
N GLU A 214 -0.65 -20.21 22.03
CA GLU A 214 -0.78 -21.68 21.96
C GLU A 214 0.42 -22.29 22.71
N SER A 215 0.11 -23.19 23.64
CA SER A 215 1.09 -23.95 24.43
C SER A 215 1.66 -25.08 23.60
#